data_db275079718e92f64953a69f419c21a0
#
_entry.id   db275079718e92f64953a69f419c21a0
#
_cell.length_a   1.000
_cell.length_b   1.000
_cell.length_c   1.000
_cell.angle_alpha   90.00
_cell.angle_beta   90.00
_cell.angle_gamma   90.00
#
_symmetry.space_group_name_H-M   'P 1'
#
loop_
_entity.id
_entity.type
_entity.pdbx_description
1 polymer ?
#
loop_
_entity_poly.entity_id
_entity_poly.type
_entity_poly.pdbx_seq_one_letter_code
_entity_poly.pdbx_strand_id
1 'polypeptide(L)'
;MLGVNLFTLSSWLFQEGEATVGFDPVTMWHAMAWPARTVVIVLFIMSCWSIGVMIDRWIAYNAARKQSRLFAPAVAGALKDGKIDEAISIAEQNKRSHLAKVVTAGLQEFQAHQVSAEISGETIEASKRALERAAAIVHAELKRGVSSLATTGSTAPFVGLFGTVLGIINAFRGIAGAKSTGLAAVAGGISEALVTTAAGLFVAIPAVWAYNYFTGKIESFDVEMDNSSSELIDYFIKRSSRGKK
;
A
#
# COMPACT_ATOMS: atom_id res chain seq x y z
N MET A 1 -30.01 -64.87 -19.71
CA MET A 1 -30.34 -63.88 -18.64
C MET A 1 -29.06 -63.51 -17.95
N LEU A 2 -28.43 -62.45 -18.40
CA LEU A 2 -27.21 -61.87 -17.80
C LEU A 2 -27.65 -60.74 -16.86
N GLY A 3 -27.80 -61.07 -15.60
CA GLY A 3 -28.03 -60.07 -14.53
C GLY A 3 -26.69 -59.35 -14.25
N VAL A 4 -26.41 -58.29 -14.93
CA VAL A 4 -25.34 -57.39 -14.54
C VAL A 4 -25.80 -56.64 -13.30
N ASN A 5 -25.23 -57.00 -12.15
CA ASN A 5 -25.54 -56.41 -10.86
C ASN A 5 -25.12 -54.93 -10.89
N LEU A 6 -26.11 -54.04 -10.84
CA LEU A 6 -25.89 -52.57 -10.76
C LEU A 6 -24.97 -52.20 -9.60
N PHE A 7 -24.88 -53.02 -8.56
CA PHE A 7 -23.97 -52.85 -7.43
C PHE A 7 -22.48 -53.02 -7.79
N THR A 8 -22.17 -53.88 -8.78
CA THR A 8 -20.78 -54.05 -9.25
C THR A 8 -20.33 -52.94 -10.17
N LEU A 9 -21.26 -52.31 -10.90
CA LEU A 9 -20.96 -51.13 -11.71
C LEU A 9 -20.68 -49.88 -10.83
N SER A 10 -21.40 -49.73 -9.71
CA SER A 10 -21.14 -48.62 -8.79
C SER A 10 -19.79 -48.75 -8.09
N SER A 11 -19.33 -49.95 -7.76
CA SER A 11 -18.03 -50.16 -7.12
C SER A 11 -16.83 -49.84 -8.09
N TRP A 12 -17.05 -50.02 -9.42
CA TRP A 12 -16.03 -49.60 -10.42
C TRP A 12 -15.98 -48.09 -10.63
N LEU A 13 -17.12 -47.40 -10.43
CA LEU A 13 -17.18 -45.94 -10.54
C LEU A 13 -16.64 -45.20 -9.29
N PHE A 14 -16.52 -45.91 -8.18
CA PHE A 14 -15.98 -45.37 -6.91
C PHE A 14 -14.61 -45.98 -6.53
N GLN A 15 -13.99 -46.76 -7.41
CA GLN A 15 -12.60 -47.16 -7.26
C GLN A 15 -11.69 -46.12 -7.89
N GLU A 16 -11.93 -44.84 -7.57
CA GLU A 16 -10.92 -43.84 -7.64
C GLU A 16 -9.87 -44.17 -6.59
N GLY A 17 -8.78 -44.79 -7.06
CA GLY A 17 -7.55 -44.82 -6.28
C GLY A 17 -7.27 -43.39 -5.80
N GLU A 18 -7.27 -43.19 -4.50
CA GLU A 18 -6.91 -41.97 -3.82
C GLU A 18 -5.48 -41.55 -4.16
N ALA A 19 -5.26 -41.02 -5.35
CA ALA A 19 -4.28 -39.99 -5.55
C ALA A 19 -4.97 -38.66 -5.14
N THR A 20 -5.34 -38.54 -3.88
CA THR A 20 -5.61 -37.22 -3.31
C THR A 20 -4.31 -36.47 -3.43
N VAL A 21 -4.18 -35.70 -4.50
CA VAL A 21 -3.20 -34.60 -4.58
C VAL A 21 -3.69 -33.59 -3.51
N GLY A 22 -3.46 -33.96 -2.27
CA GLY A 22 -3.77 -33.08 -1.14
C GLY A 22 -2.89 -31.87 -1.29
N PHE A 23 -3.50 -30.69 -1.42
CA PHE A 23 -2.81 -29.40 -1.28
C PHE A 23 -2.40 -29.22 0.19
N ASP A 24 -1.51 -30.12 0.66
CA ASP A 24 -0.91 -29.98 1.98
C ASP A 24 0.38 -29.16 1.83
N PRO A 25 0.40 -27.91 2.36
CA PRO A 25 1.56 -27.03 2.24
C PRO A 25 2.83 -27.63 2.83
N VAL A 26 2.72 -28.49 3.83
CA VAL A 26 3.88 -29.10 4.50
C VAL A 26 4.51 -30.18 3.63
N THR A 27 3.71 -31.06 3.06
CA THR A 27 4.21 -32.10 2.14
C THR A 27 4.77 -31.49 0.88
N MET A 28 4.14 -30.42 0.34
CA MET A 28 4.63 -29.67 -0.80
C MET A 28 5.98 -28.99 -0.50
N TRP A 29 6.13 -28.39 0.68
CA TRP A 29 7.40 -27.79 1.08
C TRP A 29 8.54 -28.82 1.15
N HIS A 30 8.27 -30.03 1.66
CA HIS A 30 9.27 -31.10 1.74
C HIS A 30 9.64 -31.69 0.37
N ALA A 31 8.69 -31.73 -0.54
CA ALA A 31 8.91 -32.20 -1.92
C ALA A 31 9.69 -31.21 -2.78
N MET A 32 9.63 -29.91 -2.45
CA MET A 32 10.28 -28.85 -3.24
C MET A 32 11.80 -28.98 -3.26
N ALA A 33 12.39 -28.84 -4.46
CA ALA A 33 13.82 -28.66 -4.63
C ALA A 33 14.31 -27.35 -4.01
N TRP A 34 15.57 -27.33 -3.55
CA TRP A 34 16.11 -26.15 -2.86
C TRP A 34 16.02 -24.83 -3.66
N PRO A 35 16.15 -24.76 -5.01
CA PRO A 35 15.97 -23.50 -5.74
C PRO A 35 14.54 -22.97 -5.66
N ALA A 36 13.52 -23.85 -5.73
CA ALA A 36 12.13 -23.48 -5.60
C ALA A 36 11.81 -22.98 -4.17
N ARG A 37 12.36 -23.62 -3.14
CA ARG A 37 12.24 -23.15 -1.74
C ARG A 37 12.80 -21.74 -1.57
N THR A 38 13.94 -21.43 -2.18
CA THR A 38 14.52 -20.08 -2.14
C THR A 38 13.57 -19.05 -2.72
N VAL A 39 12.92 -19.33 -3.85
CA VAL A 39 11.92 -18.45 -4.47
C VAL A 39 10.72 -18.23 -3.52
N VAL A 40 10.20 -19.29 -2.92
CA VAL A 40 9.08 -19.19 -1.98
C VAL A 40 9.46 -18.36 -0.74
N ILE A 41 10.69 -18.51 -0.22
CA ILE A 41 11.19 -17.70 0.91
C ILE A 41 11.24 -16.22 0.52
N VAL A 42 11.75 -15.89 -0.68
CA VAL A 42 11.78 -14.50 -1.19
C VAL A 42 10.37 -13.94 -1.27
N LEU A 43 9.42 -14.69 -1.85
CA LEU A 43 8.02 -14.28 -1.93
C LEU A 43 7.39 -14.10 -0.55
N PHE A 44 7.72 -14.94 0.40
CA PHE A 44 7.25 -14.81 1.79
C PHE A 44 7.78 -13.53 2.45
N ILE A 45 9.06 -13.20 2.27
CA ILE A 45 9.65 -11.95 2.77
C ILE A 45 8.96 -10.75 2.12
N MET A 46 8.72 -10.78 0.80
CA MET A 46 8.00 -9.73 0.08
C MET A 46 6.58 -9.57 0.61
N SER A 47 5.89 -10.68 0.91
CA SER A 47 4.55 -10.67 1.50
C SER A 47 4.53 -10.03 2.89
N CYS A 48 5.42 -10.47 3.78
CA CYS A 48 5.52 -9.90 5.14
C CYS A 48 5.82 -8.40 5.10
N TRP A 49 6.72 -7.97 4.23
CA TRP A 49 7.02 -6.56 4.03
C TRP A 49 5.79 -5.77 3.55
N SER A 50 5.08 -6.28 2.54
CA SER A 50 3.87 -5.64 2.01
C SER A 50 2.79 -5.51 3.06
N ILE A 51 2.54 -6.57 3.84
CA ILE A 51 1.56 -6.54 4.93
C ILE A 51 1.97 -5.51 6.00
N GLY A 52 3.25 -5.45 6.36
CA GLY A 52 3.77 -4.44 7.28
C GLY A 52 3.50 -3.01 6.81
N VAL A 53 3.77 -2.72 5.53
CA VAL A 53 3.49 -1.41 4.93
C VAL A 53 1.97 -1.13 4.89
N MET A 54 1.15 -2.11 4.56
CA MET A 54 -0.32 -1.95 4.54
C MET A 54 -0.85 -1.56 5.92
N ILE A 55 -0.43 -2.24 6.97
CA ILE A 55 -0.86 -1.97 8.35
C ILE A 55 -0.39 -0.58 8.79
N ASP A 56 0.89 -0.24 8.55
CA ASP A 56 1.46 1.06 8.92
C ASP A 56 0.71 2.21 8.23
N ARG A 57 0.49 2.12 6.93
CA ARG A 57 -0.24 3.16 6.18
C ARG A 57 -1.70 3.25 6.58
N TRP A 58 -2.37 2.15 6.81
CA TRP A 58 -3.75 2.13 7.31
C TRP A 58 -3.89 2.90 8.61
N ILE A 59 -3.02 2.62 9.58
CA ILE A 59 -3.02 3.31 10.88
C ILE A 59 -2.71 4.79 10.70
N ALA A 60 -1.67 5.13 9.91
CA ALA A 60 -1.26 6.51 9.68
C ALA A 60 -2.38 7.35 9.04
N TYR A 61 -3.03 6.83 8.00
CA TYR A 61 -4.07 7.57 7.27
C TYR A 61 -5.36 7.72 8.08
N ASN A 62 -5.73 6.68 8.84
CA ASN A 62 -6.88 6.80 9.74
C ASN A 62 -6.63 7.83 10.85
N ALA A 63 -5.41 7.88 11.40
CA ALA A 63 -5.04 8.88 12.39
C ALA A 63 -5.03 10.30 11.79
N ALA A 64 -4.44 10.47 10.60
CA ALA A 64 -4.42 11.74 9.88
C ALA A 64 -5.85 12.23 9.61
N ARG A 65 -6.72 11.39 9.06
CA ARG A 65 -8.11 11.73 8.76
C ARG A 65 -8.91 12.09 10.03
N LYS A 66 -8.74 11.31 11.10
CA LYS A 66 -9.44 11.58 12.37
C LYS A 66 -9.04 12.94 12.94
N GLN A 67 -7.74 13.24 12.98
CA GLN A 67 -7.26 14.52 13.50
C GLN A 67 -7.64 15.68 12.59
N SER A 68 -7.60 15.53 11.25
CA SER A 68 -7.99 16.59 10.33
C SER A 68 -9.45 16.98 10.45
N ARG A 69 -10.35 16.02 10.71
CA ARG A 69 -11.78 16.31 10.95
C ARG A 69 -12.04 17.11 12.23
N LEU A 70 -11.21 16.97 13.26
CA LEU A 70 -11.30 17.74 14.49
C LEU A 70 -10.61 19.09 14.34
N PHE A 71 -9.51 19.12 13.63
CA PHE A 71 -8.68 20.30 13.40
C PHE A 71 -9.38 21.36 12.55
N ALA A 72 -9.94 20.99 11.39
CA ALA A 72 -10.45 21.95 10.42
C ALA A 72 -11.51 22.92 10.99
N PRO A 73 -12.58 22.46 11.68
CA PRO A 73 -13.57 23.37 12.25
C PRO A 73 -13.01 24.22 13.40
N ALA A 74 -12.10 23.67 14.22
CA ALA A 74 -11.50 24.39 15.33
C ALA A 74 -10.63 25.56 14.84
N VAL A 75 -9.79 25.33 13.84
CA VAL A 75 -8.96 26.39 13.25
C VAL A 75 -9.82 27.41 12.51
N ALA A 76 -10.83 26.99 11.75
CA ALA A 76 -11.74 27.92 11.09
C ALA A 76 -12.45 28.86 12.10
N GLY A 77 -12.81 28.35 13.28
CA GLY A 77 -13.34 29.16 14.39
C GLY A 77 -12.33 30.20 14.88
N ALA A 78 -11.13 29.77 15.25
CA ALA A 78 -10.06 30.66 15.73
C ALA A 78 -9.69 31.75 14.71
N LEU A 79 -9.65 31.39 13.41
CA LEU A 79 -9.36 32.36 12.34
C LEU A 79 -10.50 33.37 12.15
N LYS A 80 -11.77 32.97 12.28
CA LYS A 80 -12.91 33.93 12.26
C LYS A 80 -12.81 34.95 13.35
N ASP A 81 -12.36 34.55 14.53
CA ASP A 81 -12.14 35.44 15.68
C ASP A 81 -10.83 36.26 15.55
N GLY A 82 -10.07 36.06 14.51
CA GLY A 82 -8.81 36.76 14.28
C GLY A 82 -7.63 36.30 15.15
N LYS A 83 -7.77 35.16 15.85
CA LYS A 83 -6.81 34.64 16.82
C LYS A 83 -5.82 33.65 16.14
N ILE A 84 -4.79 34.18 15.50
CA ILE A 84 -3.79 33.38 14.78
C ILE A 84 -2.98 32.49 15.73
N ASP A 85 -2.59 33.01 16.91
CA ASP A 85 -1.82 32.25 17.90
C ASP A 85 -2.60 31.02 18.40
N GLU A 86 -3.92 31.18 18.63
CA GLU A 86 -4.79 30.07 19.01
C GLU A 86 -4.90 29.04 17.87
N ALA A 87 -5.02 29.48 16.63
CA ALA A 87 -5.04 28.60 15.46
C ALA A 87 -3.74 27.78 15.32
N ILE A 88 -2.58 28.40 15.56
CA ILE A 88 -1.28 27.71 15.57
C ILE A 88 -1.21 26.69 16.71
N SER A 89 -1.64 27.07 17.92
CA SER A 89 -1.67 26.15 19.07
C SER A 89 -2.56 24.93 18.83
N ILE A 90 -3.73 25.11 18.23
CA ILE A 90 -4.63 24.01 17.83
C ILE A 90 -3.93 23.09 16.81
N ALA A 91 -3.20 23.68 15.88
CA ALA A 91 -2.49 22.91 14.88
C ALA A 91 -1.35 22.07 15.47
N GLU A 92 -0.60 22.61 16.43
CA GLU A 92 0.47 21.91 17.13
C GLU A 92 -0.03 20.73 17.97
N GLN A 93 -1.26 20.76 18.45
CA GLN A 93 -1.90 19.65 19.16
C GLN A 93 -2.32 18.51 18.20
N ASN A 94 -2.48 18.80 16.90
CA ASN A 94 -2.95 17.87 15.89
C ASN A 94 -1.83 17.44 14.90
N LYS A 95 -0.63 17.15 15.39
CA LYS A 95 0.58 16.87 14.57
C LYS A 95 0.46 15.73 13.56
N ARG A 96 -0.49 14.81 13.72
CA ARG A 96 -0.75 13.73 12.76
C ARG A 96 -1.71 14.13 11.64
N SER A 97 -2.37 15.28 11.76
CA SER A 97 -3.22 15.83 10.70
C SER A 97 -2.37 16.37 9.56
N HIS A 98 -2.66 15.93 8.34
CA HIS A 98 -2.05 16.46 7.14
C HIS A 98 -2.40 17.94 6.94
N LEU A 99 -3.65 18.34 7.24
CA LEU A 99 -4.08 19.74 7.17
C LEU A 99 -3.36 20.61 8.19
N ALA A 100 -3.20 20.12 9.43
CA ALA A 100 -2.55 20.89 10.49
C ALA A 100 -1.10 21.24 10.12
N LYS A 101 -0.36 20.28 9.56
CA LYS A 101 1.03 20.51 9.12
C LYS A 101 1.13 21.61 8.07
N VAL A 102 0.25 21.60 7.08
CA VAL A 102 0.27 22.58 5.98
C VAL A 102 -0.18 23.95 6.48
N VAL A 103 -1.32 24.01 7.17
CA VAL A 103 -1.89 25.25 7.70
C VAL A 103 -0.95 25.92 8.72
N THR A 104 -0.27 25.15 9.59
CA THR A 104 0.72 25.68 10.51
C THR A 104 1.83 26.40 9.78
N ALA A 105 2.39 25.82 8.72
CA ALA A 105 3.46 26.44 7.97
C ALA A 105 3.06 27.78 7.34
N GLY A 106 1.84 27.85 6.78
CA GLY A 106 1.30 29.11 6.25
C GLY A 106 1.03 30.17 7.31
N LEU A 107 0.46 29.77 8.46
CA LEU A 107 0.18 30.69 9.56
C LEU A 107 1.45 31.22 10.22
N GLN A 108 2.44 30.38 10.44
CA GLN A 108 3.73 30.80 11.02
C GLN A 108 4.48 31.76 10.08
N GLU A 109 4.50 31.50 8.77
CA GLU A 109 5.11 32.38 7.79
C GLU A 109 4.39 33.74 7.75
N PHE A 110 3.06 33.72 7.76
CA PHE A 110 2.26 34.93 7.81
C PHE A 110 2.52 35.74 9.08
N GLN A 111 2.58 35.08 10.24
CA GLN A 111 2.86 35.71 11.51
C GLN A 111 4.27 36.33 11.56
N ALA A 112 5.28 35.63 11.05
CA ALA A 112 6.66 36.12 11.02
C ALA A 112 6.81 37.42 10.24
N HIS A 113 6.00 37.64 9.22
CA HIS A 113 6.02 38.83 8.39
C HIS A 113 5.05 39.94 8.87
N GLN A 114 4.20 39.67 9.86
CA GLN A 114 3.28 40.67 10.44
C GLN A 114 3.98 41.72 11.34
N VAL A 115 5.28 41.63 11.58
CA VAL A 115 6.04 42.56 12.43
C VAL A 115 6.07 43.99 11.84
N SER A 116 5.78 44.12 10.55
CA SER A 116 5.57 45.41 9.88
C SER A 116 4.08 45.72 9.85
N ALA A 117 3.66 46.89 10.26
CA ALA A 117 2.25 47.31 10.42
C ALA A 117 1.36 47.20 9.17
N GLU A 118 1.95 46.89 8.02
CA GLU A 118 1.26 46.74 6.74
C GLU A 118 1.46 45.33 6.19
N ILE A 119 0.34 44.57 6.05
CA ILE A 119 0.38 43.27 5.37
C ILE A 119 0.59 43.52 3.89
N SER A 120 1.82 43.31 3.43
CA SER A 120 2.20 43.48 2.03
C SER A 120 1.73 42.27 1.19
N GLY A 121 1.57 42.49 -0.14
CA GLY A 121 1.35 41.39 -1.08
C GLY A 121 2.48 40.35 -1.04
N GLU A 122 3.67 40.77 -0.67
CA GLU A 122 4.86 39.95 -0.51
C GLU A 122 4.71 38.93 0.66
N THR A 123 4.07 39.35 1.77
CA THR A 123 3.75 38.47 2.91
C THR A 123 2.79 37.37 2.51
N ILE A 124 1.76 37.68 1.71
CA ILE A 124 0.78 36.69 1.24
C ILE A 124 1.46 35.70 0.30
N GLU A 125 2.32 36.20 -0.60
CA GLU A 125 3.06 35.35 -1.53
C GLU A 125 4.10 34.45 -0.81
N ALA A 126 4.76 34.95 0.23
CA ALA A 126 5.63 34.15 1.08
C ALA A 126 4.86 33.02 1.79
N SER A 127 3.70 33.35 2.35
CA SER A 127 2.82 32.37 3.01
C SER A 127 2.30 31.31 2.02
N LYS A 128 1.97 31.71 0.79
CA LYS A 128 1.57 30.77 -0.27
C LYS A 128 2.69 29.77 -0.57
N ARG A 129 3.91 30.27 -0.77
CA ARG A 129 5.08 29.40 -0.99
C ARG A 129 5.36 28.48 0.19
N ALA A 130 5.11 28.92 1.43
CA ALA A 130 5.24 28.08 2.63
C ALA A 130 4.22 26.96 2.63
N LEU A 131 2.94 27.24 2.28
CA LEU A 131 1.88 26.24 2.14
C LEU A 131 2.22 25.20 1.08
N GLU A 132 2.65 25.63 -0.10
CA GLU A 132 3.04 24.75 -1.21
C GLU A 132 4.21 23.82 -0.83
N ARG A 133 5.26 24.37 -0.20
CA ARG A 133 6.39 23.56 0.30
C ARG A 133 5.93 22.55 1.36
N ALA A 134 5.09 22.97 2.30
CA ALA A 134 4.57 22.09 3.34
C ALA A 134 3.69 20.98 2.75
N ALA A 135 2.82 21.29 1.79
CA ALA A 135 1.99 20.31 1.09
C ALA A 135 2.86 19.27 0.35
N ALA A 136 3.92 19.70 -0.34
CA ALA A 136 4.84 18.78 -1.01
C ALA A 136 5.57 17.85 -0.03
N ILE A 137 5.99 18.36 1.14
CA ILE A 137 6.62 17.54 2.20
C ILE A 137 5.62 16.52 2.74
N VAL A 138 4.40 16.95 3.06
CA VAL A 138 3.34 16.06 3.58
C VAL A 138 2.95 15.00 2.54
N HIS A 139 2.84 15.38 1.26
CA HIS A 139 2.63 14.41 0.17
C HIS A 139 3.73 13.33 0.16
N ALA A 140 5.00 13.73 0.24
CA ALA A 140 6.12 12.79 0.27
C ALA A 140 6.08 11.87 1.50
N GLU A 141 5.70 12.39 2.69
CA GLU A 141 5.51 11.59 3.90
C GLU A 141 4.37 10.58 3.75
N LEU A 142 3.23 10.99 3.20
CA LEU A 142 2.09 10.11 2.94
C LEU A 142 2.46 8.99 1.96
N LYS A 143 3.21 9.30 0.90
CA LYS A 143 3.63 8.36 -0.14
C LYS A 143 4.70 7.37 0.34
N ARG A 144 5.33 7.63 1.47
CA ARG A 144 6.43 6.80 2.01
C ARG A 144 5.99 5.35 2.18
N GLY A 145 6.73 4.42 1.60
CA GLY A 145 6.45 2.98 1.64
C GLY A 145 5.39 2.51 0.66
N VAL A 146 4.46 3.36 0.17
CA VAL A 146 3.42 2.95 -0.77
C VAL A 146 4.01 2.47 -2.09
N SER A 147 5.10 3.08 -2.56
CA SER A 147 5.81 2.66 -3.78
C SER A 147 6.36 1.23 -3.70
N SER A 148 6.69 0.73 -2.51
CA SER A 148 7.13 -0.67 -2.35
C SER A 148 6.01 -1.67 -2.61
N LEU A 149 4.74 -1.30 -2.38
CA LEU A 149 3.59 -2.14 -2.73
C LEU A 149 3.45 -2.26 -4.26
N ALA A 150 3.67 -1.16 -5.00
CA ALA A 150 3.69 -1.19 -6.46
C ALA A 150 4.80 -2.11 -6.97
N THR A 151 6.01 -1.99 -6.40
CA THR A 151 7.15 -2.85 -6.75
C THR A 151 6.83 -4.32 -6.47
N THR A 152 6.32 -4.64 -5.28
CA THR A 152 5.94 -6.03 -4.94
C THR A 152 4.86 -6.55 -5.89
N GLY A 153 3.83 -5.75 -6.15
CA GLY A 153 2.73 -6.13 -7.05
C GLY A 153 3.18 -6.41 -8.47
N SER A 154 4.12 -5.62 -8.99
CA SER A 154 4.65 -5.81 -10.34
C SER A 154 5.72 -6.89 -10.45
N THR A 155 6.52 -7.14 -9.41
CA THR A 155 7.67 -8.05 -9.47
C THR A 155 7.38 -9.45 -8.94
N ALA A 156 6.49 -9.61 -7.94
CA ALA A 156 6.21 -10.90 -7.34
C ALA A 156 5.72 -11.97 -8.35
N PRO A 157 4.89 -11.67 -9.37
CA PRO A 157 4.52 -12.65 -10.38
C PRO A 157 5.73 -13.15 -11.18
N PHE A 158 6.67 -12.28 -11.50
CA PHE A 158 7.89 -12.65 -12.24
C PHE A 158 8.85 -13.47 -11.36
N VAL A 159 8.91 -13.20 -10.07
CA VAL A 159 9.65 -14.03 -9.10
C VAL A 159 9.02 -15.43 -9.04
N GLY A 160 7.69 -15.52 -9.00
CA GLY A 160 6.98 -16.81 -9.08
C GLY A 160 7.24 -17.54 -10.40
N LEU A 161 7.17 -16.84 -11.53
CA LEU A 161 7.48 -17.39 -12.84
C LEU A 161 8.94 -17.88 -12.94
N PHE A 162 9.88 -17.14 -12.36
CA PHE A 162 11.27 -17.60 -12.27
C PHE A 162 11.36 -18.92 -11.50
N GLY A 163 10.58 -19.07 -10.43
CA GLY A 163 10.47 -20.33 -9.69
C GLY A 163 9.96 -21.49 -10.57
N THR A 164 8.99 -21.26 -11.46
CA THR A 164 8.54 -22.32 -12.38
C THR A 164 9.63 -22.74 -13.34
N VAL A 165 10.39 -21.81 -13.90
CA VAL A 165 11.51 -22.13 -14.80
C VAL A 165 12.55 -23.01 -14.08
N LEU A 166 12.92 -22.66 -12.85
CA LEU A 166 13.86 -23.45 -12.05
C LEU A 166 13.30 -24.85 -11.71
N GLY A 167 12.02 -24.94 -11.36
CA GLY A 167 11.34 -26.20 -11.06
C GLY A 167 11.31 -27.14 -12.27
N ILE A 168 10.97 -26.61 -13.44
CA ILE A 168 10.95 -27.38 -14.69
C ILE A 168 12.37 -27.84 -15.06
N ILE A 169 13.38 -26.98 -14.98
CA ILE A 169 14.78 -27.38 -15.24
C ILE A 169 15.19 -28.51 -14.29
N ASN A 170 14.82 -28.42 -13.01
CA ASN A 170 15.16 -29.46 -12.05
C ASN A 170 14.45 -30.79 -12.34
N ALA A 171 13.16 -30.74 -12.75
CA ALA A 171 12.41 -31.93 -13.15
C ALA A 171 13.07 -32.64 -14.32
N PHE A 172 13.51 -31.94 -15.37
CA PHE A 172 14.22 -32.51 -16.50
C PHE A 172 15.60 -33.05 -16.15
N ARG A 173 16.34 -32.40 -15.25
CA ARG A 173 17.61 -32.92 -14.73
C ARG A 173 17.43 -34.23 -13.96
N GLY A 174 16.34 -34.36 -13.21
CA GLY A 174 16.00 -35.60 -12.51
C GLY A 174 15.81 -36.80 -13.47
N ILE A 175 15.16 -36.57 -14.61
CA ILE A 175 14.99 -37.61 -15.66
C ILE A 175 16.32 -38.01 -16.31
N ALA A 176 17.14 -37.00 -16.64
CA ALA A 176 18.44 -37.25 -17.30
C ALA A 176 19.41 -38.06 -16.39
N GLY A 177 19.29 -37.91 -15.06
CA GLY A 177 20.14 -38.65 -14.11
C GLY A 177 19.56 -39.98 -13.63
N ALA A 178 18.24 -40.18 -13.67
CA ALA A 178 17.58 -41.41 -13.27
C ALA A 178 17.25 -42.25 -14.49
N LYS A 179 17.71 -43.53 -14.54
CA LYS A 179 17.33 -44.49 -15.58
C LYS A 179 15.82 -44.83 -15.62
N SER A 180 15.00 -44.13 -14.85
CA SER A 180 13.53 -44.30 -14.82
C SER A 180 12.85 -43.20 -15.63
N THR A 181 12.47 -43.53 -16.86
CA THR A 181 11.67 -42.71 -17.78
C THR A 181 10.19 -42.76 -17.38
N GLY A 182 9.80 -42.20 -16.24
CA GLY A 182 8.40 -42.19 -15.79
C GLY A 182 7.78 -40.80 -15.88
N LEU A 183 6.59 -40.71 -16.50
CA LEU A 183 5.76 -39.49 -16.57
C LEU A 183 5.49 -38.91 -15.15
N ALA A 184 5.42 -39.76 -14.13
CA ALA A 184 5.21 -39.39 -12.74
C ALA A 184 6.33 -38.53 -12.16
N ALA A 185 7.60 -38.77 -12.54
CA ALA A 185 8.72 -37.96 -12.04
C ALA A 185 8.69 -36.52 -12.61
N VAL A 186 8.20 -36.34 -13.83
CA VAL A 186 8.02 -34.99 -14.44
C VAL A 186 6.84 -34.29 -13.88
N ALA A 187 5.72 -35.00 -13.64
CA ALA A 187 4.48 -34.44 -13.12
C ALA A 187 4.68 -33.79 -11.73
N GLY A 188 5.49 -34.42 -10.87
CA GLY A 188 5.84 -33.87 -9.55
C GLY A 188 6.58 -32.54 -9.65
N GLY A 189 7.63 -32.45 -10.47
CA GLY A 189 8.40 -31.21 -10.62
C GLY A 189 7.63 -30.08 -11.32
N ILE A 190 6.73 -30.41 -12.26
CA ILE A 190 5.84 -29.41 -12.88
C ILE A 190 4.82 -28.92 -11.86
N SER A 191 4.22 -29.80 -11.06
CA SER A 191 3.29 -29.41 -9.99
C SER A 191 3.94 -28.46 -9.00
N GLU A 192 5.15 -28.79 -8.54
CA GLU A 192 5.94 -27.92 -7.66
C GLU A 192 6.20 -26.54 -8.30
N ALA A 193 6.56 -26.52 -9.57
CA ALA A 193 6.78 -25.30 -10.32
C ALA A 193 5.52 -24.42 -10.35
N LEU A 194 4.35 -24.96 -10.66
CA LEU A 194 3.10 -24.20 -10.71
C LEU A 194 2.73 -23.55 -9.38
N VAL A 195 3.06 -24.20 -8.25
CA VAL A 195 2.84 -23.65 -6.93
C VAL A 195 3.65 -22.37 -6.68
N THR A 196 4.88 -22.29 -7.19
CA THR A 196 5.69 -21.06 -7.02
C THR A 196 5.08 -19.87 -7.76
N THR A 197 4.50 -20.08 -8.95
CA THR A 197 3.77 -19.03 -9.68
C THR A 197 2.49 -18.65 -8.94
N ALA A 198 1.71 -19.60 -8.44
CA ALA A 198 0.52 -19.34 -7.65
C ALA A 198 0.86 -18.51 -6.39
N ALA A 199 1.96 -18.83 -5.71
CA ALA A 199 2.47 -18.06 -4.59
C ALA A 199 2.84 -16.62 -4.99
N GLY A 200 3.50 -16.43 -6.14
CA GLY A 200 3.83 -15.11 -6.67
C GLY A 200 2.59 -14.24 -6.92
N LEU A 201 1.55 -14.82 -7.52
CA LEU A 201 0.26 -14.14 -7.75
C LEU A 201 -0.45 -13.84 -6.43
N PHE A 202 -0.43 -14.77 -5.48
CA PHE A 202 -1.03 -14.57 -4.16
C PHE A 202 -0.42 -13.41 -3.39
N VAL A 203 0.87 -13.17 -3.54
CA VAL A 203 1.58 -12.01 -2.95
C VAL A 203 1.29 -10.72 -3.73
N ALA A 204 1.26 -10.79 -5.06
CA ALA A 204 1.10 -9.62 -5.92
C ALA A 204 -0.29 -8.98 -5.82
N ILE A 205 -1.36 -9.77 -5.83
CA ILE A 205 -2.73 -9.27 -5.92
C ILE A 205 -3.08 -8.34 -4.75
N PRO A 206 -2.87 -8.73 -3.46
CA PRO A 206 -3.13 -7.83 -2.34
C PRO A 206 -2.25 -6.58 -2.35
N ALA A 207 -0.99 -6.70 -2.80
CA ALA A 207 -0.08 -5.57 -2.89
C ALA A 207 -0.56 -4.51 -3.90
N VAL A 208 -1.05 -4.93 -5.08
CA VAL A 208 -1.63 -4.04 -6.09
C VAL A 208 -2.91 -3.37 -5.58
N TRP A 209 -3.81 -4.13 -4.96
CA TRP A 209 -5.03 -3.56 -4.40
C TRP A 209 -4.74 -2.52 -3.32
N ALA A 210 -3.81 -2.81 -2.43
CA ALA A 210 -3.40 -1.88 -1.39
C ALA A 210 -2.73 -0.63 -1.97
N TYR A 211 -1.86 -0.79 -2.96
CA TYR A 211 -1.24 0.33 -3.68
C TYR A 211 -2.29 1.28 -4.26
N ASN A 212 -3.24 0.75 -5.02
CA ASN A 212 -4.30 1.57 -5.65
C ASN A 212 -5.17 2.26 -4.60
N TYR A 213 -5.53 1.54 -3.52
CA TYR A 213 -6.31 2.12 -2.42
C TYR A 213 -5.57 3.28 -1.74
N PHE A 214 -4.29 3.09 -1.41
CA PHE A 214 -3.52 4.13 -0.72
C PHE A 214 -3.20 5.33 -1.63
N THR A 215 -2.94 5.10 -2.92
CA THR A 215 -2.74 6.18 -3.89
C THR A 215 -3.99 7.06 -3.99
N GLY A 216 -5.18 6.49 -4.12
CA GLY A 216 -6.42 7.26 -4.14
C GLY A 216 -6.68 8.00 -2.80
N LYS A 217 -6.19 7.47 -1.67
CA LYS A 217 -6.25 8.20 -0.38
C LYS A 217 -5.30 9.38 -0.32
N ILE A 218 -4.09 9.23 -0.84
CA ILE A 218 -3.12 10.33 -0.94
C ILE A 218 -3.69 11.46 -1.80
N GLU A 219 -4.22 11.14 -2.98
CA GLU A 219 -4.86 12.12 -3.87
C GLU A 219 -6.01 12.87 -3.17
N SER A 220 -6.82 12.15 -2.36
CA SER A 220 -7.87 12.79 -1.57
C SER A 220 -7.30 13.76 -0.53
N PHE A 221 -6.20 13.42 0.13
CA PHE A 221 -5.54 14.30 1.09
C PHE A 221 -4.88 15.50 0.41
N ASP A 222 -4.32 15.34 -0.78
CA ASP A 222 -3.77 16.43 -1.57
C ASP A 222 -4.85 17.47 -1.90
N VAL A 223 -6.02 17.03 -2.37
CA VAL A 223 -7.17 17.91 -2.62
C VAL A 223 -7.63 18.63 -1.33
N GLU A 224 -7.66 17.93 -0.19
CA GLU A 224 -8.00 18.56 1.10
C GLU A 224 -6.95 19.63 1.50
N MET A 225 -5.65 19.38 1.28
CA MET A 225 -4.58 20.34 1.56
C MET A 225 -4.66 21.55 0.64
N ASP A 226 -4.89 21.37 -0.66
CA ASP A 226 -5.02 22.45 -1.64
C ASP A 226 -6.21 23.35 -1.33
N ASN A 227 -7.36 22.77 -0.99
CA ASN A 227 -8.54 23.52 -0.60
C ASN A 227 -8.27 24.36 0.68
N SER A 228 -7.69 23.73 1.71
CA SER A 228 -7.38 24.43 2.96
C SER A 228 -6.33 25.53 2.76
N SER A 229 -5.37 25.31 1.87
CA SER A 229 -4.36 26.32 1.50
C SER A 229 -5.02 27.53 0.81
N SER A 230 -5.94 27.27 -0.11
CA SER A 230 -6.68 28.32 -0.84
C SER A 230 -7.56 29.14 0.11
N GLU A 231 -8.30 28.48 1.01
CA GLU A 231 -9.11 29.16 2.02
C GLU A 231 -8.27 30.03 2.97
N LEU A 232 -7.08 29.56 3.33
CA LEU A 232 -6.16 30.32 4.18
C LEU A 232 -5.59 31.55 3.45
N ILE A 233 -5.24 31.43 2.17
CA ILE A 233 -4.80 32.55 1.35
C ILE A 233 -5.91 33.59 1.21
N ASP A 234 -7.15 33.18 0.97
CA ASP A 234 -8.32 34.07 0.95
C ASP A 234 -8.51 34.81 2.27
N TYR A 235 -8.30 34.12 3.39
CA TYR A 235 -8.33 34.75 4.71
C TYR A 235 -7.26 35.83 4.85
N PHE A 236 -6.02 35.58 4.42
CA PHE A 236 -4.94 36.56 4.45
C PHE A 236 -5.23 37.80 3.59
N ILE A 237 -5.75 37.59 2.38
CA ILE A 237 -6.15 38.70 1.49
C ILE A 237 -7.24 39.56 2.13
N LYS A 238 -8.28 38.94 2.70
CA LYS A 238 -9.37 39.68 3.39
C LYS A 238 -8.87 40.45 4.60
N ARG A 239 -7.93 39.87 5.35
CA ARG A 239 -7.33 40.54 6.51
C ARG A 239 -6.46 41.73 6.11
N SER A 240 -5.66 41.58 5.04
CA SER A 240 -4.86 42.67 4.46
C SER A 240 -5.73 43.85 4.01
N SER A 241 -6.87 43.57 3.39
CA SER A 241 -7.79 44.62 2.91
C SER A 241 -8.51 45.37 4.05
N ARG A 242 -8.70 44.74 5.21
CA ARG A 242 -9.31 45.38 6.42
C ARG A 242 -8.33 46.25 7.17
N GLY A 243 -7.03 45.99 7.11
CA GLY A 243 -6.00 46.83 7.74
C GLY A 243 -5.71 48.11 7.00
N LYS A 244 -6.21 48.25 5.76
CA LYS A 244 -6.06 49.49 4.93
C LYS A 244 -7.20 50.49 5.06
N LYS A 245 -8.23 50.19 5.88
CA LYS A 245 -9.31 51.11 6.23
C LYS A 245 -9.13 51.65 7.66
#